data_f2ffcf5f1106523c4fb6f28ba2f3910b
#
_entry.id   f2ffcf5f1106523c4fb6f28ba2f3910b
#
_cell.length_a   1.000
_cell.length_b   1.000
_cell.length_c   1.000
_cell.angle_alpha   90.00
_cell.angle_beta   90.00
_cell.angle_gamma   90.00
#
_symmetry.space_group_name_H-M   'P 1'
#
loop_
_entity.id
_entity.type
_entity.pdbx_description
1 polymer ?
#
loop_
_entity_poly.entity_id
_entity_poly.type
_entity_poly.pdbx_seq_one_letter_code
_entity_poly.pdbx_strand_id
1 'polypeptide(L)'
;MNDPLVLLPGMMCDARLFMPQIAALSSDVAVHVAPVTQGDSIEKIAKLVLAAAPERFALAGLSMGGIVAMEMLRVAPARISRIALMDTNCQAEMPNVAAAREPQIVRVKSGRLEAVMRDEMKPNYLAPGPRRLEVLNTVMEMALDLGPEVFVRQSRALQRRPDQQGTLRRAKLPALILCGEHDALCPV
;
A
#
# COMPACT_ATOMS: atom_id res chain seq x y z
N MET A 1 -6.66 9.19 -25.70
CA MET A 1 -7.06 9.34 -24.27
C MET A 1 -6.07 8.58 -23.41
N ASN A 2 -5.58 9.16 -22.34
CA ASN A 2 -4.72 8.43 -21.40
C ASN A 2 -5.59 7.49 -20.54
N ASP A 3 -5.12 6.26 -20.29
CA ASP A 3 -5.80 5.36 -19.38
C ASP A 3 -5.92 6.03 -17.98
N PRO A 4 -7.05 5.87 -17.27
CA PRO A 4 -7.18 6.40 -15.91
C PRO A 4 -6.10 5.81 -14.99
N LEU A 5 -5.69 6.58 -13.97
CA LEU A 5 -4.72 6.17 -12.97
C LEU A 5 -5.42 5.66 -11.72
N VAL A 6 -5.12 4.44 -11.30
CA VAL A 6 -5.56 3.86 -10.02
C VAL A 6 -4.40 3.89 -9.02
N LEU A 7 -4.60 4.53 -7.89
CA LEU A 7 -3.64 4.66 -6.79
C LEU A 7 -4.05 3.77 -5.62
N LEU A 8 -3.10 2.99 -5.11
CA LEU A 8 -3.29 2.09 -3.96
C LEU A 8 -2.44 2.56 -2.77
N PRO A 9 -3.05 3.01 -1.67
CA PRO A 9 -2.32 3.48 -0.51
C PRO A 9 -1.62 2.37 0.26
N GLY A 10 -0.69 2.77 1.12
CA GLY A 10 -0.01 1.89 2.06
C GLY A 10 -0.91 1.45 3.22
N MET A 11 -0.35 0.60 4.09
CA MET A 11 -1.02 0.16 5.32
C MET A 11 -1.41 1.36 6.18
N MET A 12 -2.65 1.38 6.67
CA MET A 12 -3.22 2.44 7.51
C MET A 12 -3.18 3.83 6.86
N CYS A 13 -3.24 3.88 5.53
CA CYS A 13 -3.32 5.11 4.75
C CYS A 13 -4.58 5.13 3.86
N ASP A 14 -5.02 6.34 3.51
CA ASP A 14 -6.13 6.61 2.60
C ASP A 14 -5.73 7.59 1.47
N ALA A 15 -6.71 8.25 0.84
CA ALA A 15 -6.46 9.16 -0.27
C ALA A 15 -5.56 10.35 0.10
N ARG A 16 -5.50 10.76 1.36
CA ARG A 16 -4.64 11.86 1.85
C ARG A 16 -3.16 11.61 1.57
N LEU A 17 -2.74 10.35 1.50
CA LEU A 17 -1.38 9.95 1.12
C LEU A 17 -0.98 10.49 -0.25
N PHE A 18 -1.92 10.57 -1.19
CA PHE A 18 -1.67 10.92 -2.59
C PHE A 18 -2.13 12.34 -2.96
N MET A 19 -2.45 13.20 -1.98
CA MET A 19 -2.94 14.55 -2.29
C MET A 19 -2.02 15.35 -3.22
N PRO A 20 -0.68 15.33 -3.08
CA PRO A 20 0.21 16.01 -4.02
C PRO A 20 0.12 15.45 -5.45
N GLN A 21 0.03 14.12 -5.61
CA GLN A 21 -0.08 13.45 -6.90
C GLN A 21 -1.45 13.71 -7.54
N ILE A 22 -2.51 13.68 -6.75
CA ILE A 22 -3.86 14.02 -7.23
C ILE A 22 -3.88 15.45 -7.76
N ALA A 23 -3.36 16.41 -6.98
CA ALA A 23 -3.30 17.81 -7.38
C ALA A 23 -2.49 18.04 -8.66
N ALA A 24 -1.38 17.31 -8.83
CA ALA A 24 -0.51 17.47 -9.99
C ALA A 24 -1.01 16.75 -11.25
N LEU A 25 -1.76 15.65 -11.12
CA LEU A 25 -2.09 14.77 -12.25
C LEU A 25 -3.54 14.87 -12.71
N SER A 26 -4.46 15.36 -11.86
CA SER A 26 -5.90 15.34 -12.15
C SER A 26 -6.34 16.24 -13.31
N SER A 27 -5.50 17.20 -13.75
CA SER A 27 -5.74 17.97 -14.97
C SER A 27 -5.53 17.17 -16.27
N ASP A 28 -4.68 16.13 -16.21
CA ASP A 28 -4.24 15.40 -17.40
C ASP A 28 -4.83 14.00 -17.48
N VAL A 29 -5.19 13.40 -16.35
CA VAL A 29 -5.69 12.03 -16.27
C VAL A 29 -6.73 11.87 -15.15
N ALA A 30 -7.75 11.04 -15.37
CA ALA A 30 -8.68 10.67 -14.31
C ALA A 30 -7.94 9.86 -13.23
N VAL A 31 -7.96 10.35 -11.98
CA VAL A 31 -7.29 9.71 -10.84
C VAL A 31 -8.32 9.06 -9.92
N HIS A 32 -8.14 7.78 -9.65
CA HIS A 32 -8.94 7.00 -8.72
C HIS A 32 -8.06 6.53 -7.57
N VAL A 33 -8.45 6.81 -6.34
CA VAL A 33 -7.80 6.19 -5.17
C VAL A 33 -8.67 5.04 -4.69
N ALA A 34 -8.18 3.82 -4.82
CA ALA A 34 -8.92 2.64 -4.40
C ALA A 34 -8.54 2.25 -2.95
N PRO A 35 -9.53 2.07 -2.05
CA PRO A 35 -9.26 1.68 -0.68
C PRO A 35 -8.74 0.24 -0.60
N VAL A 36 -7.68 0.03 0.18
CA VAL A 36 -7.13 -1.30 0.50
C VAL A 36 -7.53 -1.75 1.93
N THR A 37 -8.70 -1.31 2.37
CA THR A 37 -9.17 -1.46 3.76
C THR A 37 -10.07 -2.66 3.99
N GLN A 38 -10.60 -3.26 2.91
CA GLN A 38 -11.52 -4.39 3.00
C GLN A 38 -10.85 -5.69 2.56
N GLY A 39 -10.93 -6.70 3.40
CA GLY A 39 -10.28 -7.98 3.16
C GLY A 39 -9.10 -8.23 4.08
N ASP A 40 -8.87 -9.48 4.36
CA ASP A 40 -7.87 -10.02 5.28
C ASP A 40 -6.81 -10.86 4.56
N SER A 41 -6.80 -10.82 3.23
CA SER A 41 -5.74 -11.34 2.36
C SER A 41 -5.51 -10.41 1.17
N ILE A 42 -4.29 -10.46 0.62
CA ILE A 42 -3.90 -9.64 -0.54
C ILE A 42 -4.78 -9.97 -1.76
N GLU A 43 -5.09 -11.24 -1.97
CA GLU A 43 -5.93 -11.71 -3.07
C GLU A 43 -7.36 -11.14 -2.98
N LYS A 44 -7.92 -11.12 -1.76
CA LYS A 44 -9.26 -10.58 -1.54
C LYS A 44 -9.30 -9.07 -1.77
N ILE A 45 -8.29 -8.34 -1.28
CA ILE A 45 -8.18 -6.90 -1.51
C ILE A 45 -8.04 -6.62 -3.01
N ALA A 46 -7.14 -7.31 -3.71
CA ALA A 46 -6.94 -7.16 -5.15
C ALA A 46 -8.23 -7.42 -5.95
N LYS A 47 -8.98 -8.47 -5.59
CA LYS A 47 -10.27 -8.78 -6.21
C LYS A 47 -11.30 -7.66 -6.02
N LEU A 48 -11.40 -7.11 -4.81
CA LEU A 48 -12.33 -6.02 -4.51
C LEU A 48 -11.96 -4.73 -5.27
N VAL A 49 -10.67 -4.40 -5.32
CA VAL A 49 -10.20 -3.24 -6.10
C VAL A 49 -10.47 -3.44 -7.59
N LEU A 50 -10.15 -4.61 -8.15
CA LEU A 50 -10.42 -4.92 -9.56
C LEU A 50 -11.91 -4.85 -9.92
N ALA A 51 -12.79 -5.20 -9.00
CA ALA A 51 -14.23 -5.13 -9.23
C ALA A 51 -14.74 -3.68 -9.39
N ALA A 52 -14.08 -2.71 -8.74
CA ALA A 52 -14.44 -1.30 -8.78
C ALA A 52 -13.57 -0.48 -9.76
N ALA A 53 -12.46 -1.03 -10.24
CA ALA A 53 -11.53 -0.33 -11.12
C ALA A 53 -12.08 -0.24 -12.56
N PRO A 54 -11.65 0.78 -13.36
CA PRO A 54 -11.93 0.87 -14.78
C PRO A 54 -11.52 -0.40 -15.54
N GLU A 55 -12.07 -0.62 -16.74
CA GLU A 55 -11.77 -1.80 -17.55
C GLU A 55 -10.26 -1.92 -17.85
N ARG A 56 -9.63 -0.79 -18.20
CA ARG A 56 -8.18 -0.68 -18.42
C ARG A 56 -7.64 0.57 -17.73
N PHE A 57 -6.50 0.48 -17.07
CA PHE A 57 -5.94 1.56 -16.26
C PHE A 57 -4.43 1.47 -16.09
N ALA A 58 -3.80 2.60 -15.77
CA ALA A 58 -2.47 2.67 -15.18
C ALA A 58 -2.60 2.42 -13.66
N LEU A 59 -1.67 1.68 -13.08
CA LEU A 59 -1.72 1.29 -11.66
C LEU A 59 -0.49 1.77 -10.91
N ALA A 60 -0.70 2.40 -9.75
CA ALA A 60 0.41 2.76 -8.86
C ALA A 60 0.10 2.34 -7.42
N GLY A 61 1.07 1.74 -6.75
CA GLY A 61 0.91 1.29 -5.37
C GLY A 61 2.11 1.62 -4.50
N LEU A 62 1.84 2.15 -3.30
CA LEU A 62 2.86 2.42 -2.30
C LEU A 62 2.82 1.37 -1.20
N SER A 63 3.97 0.79 -0.84
CA SER A 63 4.13 -0.16 0.26
C SER A 63 3.13 -1.34 0.12
N MET A 64 2.20 -1.52 1.05
CA MET A 64 1.12 -2.52 0.95
C MET A 64 0.31 -2.37 -0.34
N GLY A 65 0.05 -1.15 -0.80
CA GLY A 65 -0.60 -0.90 -2.08
C GLY A 65 0.18 -1.45 -3.27
N GLY A 66 1.52 -1.43 -3.21
CA GLY A 66 2.39 -2.08 -4.19
C GLY A 66 2.26 -3.60 -4.18
N ILE A 67 2.13 -4.21 -3.01
CA ILE A 67 1.90 -5.67 -2.86
C ILE A 67 0.55 -6.05 -3.48
N VAL A 68 -0.50 -5.26 -3.23
CA VAL A 68 -1.82 -5.46 -3.87
C VAL A 68 -1.73 -5.24 -5.38
N ALA A 69 -0.98 -4.23 -5.85
CA ALA A 69 -0.79 -3.96 -7.28
C ALA A 69 -0.12 -5.15 -8.02
N MET A 70 0.87 -5.78 -7.40
CA MET A 70 1.52 -6.98 -7.96
C MET A 70 0.54 -8.16 -8.04
N GLU A 71 -0.33 -8.33 -7.08
CA GLU A 71 -1.39 -9.35 -7.12
C GLU A 71 -2.43 -9.05 -8.20
N MET A 72 -2.84 -7.78 -8.36
CA MET A 72 -3.73 -7.36 -9.46
C MET A 72 -3.10 -7.64 -10.81
N LEU A 73 -1.79 -7.37 -10.96
CA LEU A 73 -1.04 -7.69 -12.18
C LEU A 73 -1.02 -9.21 -12.45
N ARG A 74 -0.90 -10.04 -11.41
CA ARG A 74 -0.92 -11.50 -11.52
C ARG A 74 -2.25 -12.02 -12.06
N VAL A 75 -3.38 -11.48 -11.56
CA VAL A 75 -4.71 -12.02 -11.85
C VAL A 75 -5.40 -11.37 -13.04
N ALA A 76 -5.04 -10.13 -13.37
CA ALA A 76 -5.67 -9.37 -14.46
C ALA A 76 -4.65 -8.56 -15.30
N PRO A 77 -3.59 -9.18 -15.85
CA PRO A 77 -2.51 -8.45 -16.52
C PRO A 77 -2.99 -7.63 -17.73
N ALA A 78 -4.01 -8.08 -18.43
CA ALA A 78 -4.55 -7.39 -19.61
C ALA A 78 -5.23 -6.04 -19.27
N ARG A 79 -5.65 -5.84 -18.03
CA ARG A 79 -6.29 -4.59 -17.56
C ARG A 79 -5.29 -3.51 -17.18
N ILE A 80 -4.04 -3.87 -16.93
CA ILE A 80 -3.01 -2.95 -16.43
C ILE A 80 -2.11 -2.51 -17.58
N SER A 81 -2.17 -1.24 -17.96
CA SER A 81 -1.41 -0.70 -19.08
C SER A 81 0.03 -0.34 -18.72
N ARG A 82 0.27 0.08 -17.49
CA ARG A 82 1.58 0.40 -16.91
C ARG A 82 1.50 0.32 -15.39
N ILE A 83 2.62 0.11 -14.72
CA ILE A 83 2.65 -0.03 -13.26
C ILE A 83 3.72 0.86 -12.63
N ALA A 84 3.42 1.45 -11.48
CA ALA A 84 4.40 2.08 -10.59
C ALA A 84 4.38 1.39 -9.23
N LEU A 85 5.54 0.92 -8.78
CA LEU A 85 5.74 0.28 -7.49
C LEU A 85 6.67 1.17 -6.65
N MET A 86 6.14 1.66 -5.53
CA MET A 86 6.80 2.66 -4.70
C MET A 86 7.01 2.11 -3.28
N ASP A 87 8.24 2.16 -2.79
CA ASP A 87 8.62 1.76 -1.42
C ASP A 87 7.95 0.42 -1.01
N THR A 88 8.15 -0.62 -1.83
CA THR A 88 7.51 -1.93 -1.68
C THR A 88 8.45 -3.06 -2.06
N ASN A 89 8.09 -4.29 -1.70
CA ASN A 89 8.84 -5.47 -2.12
C ASN A 89 7.91 -6.60 -2.59
N CYS A 90 8.45 -7.49 -3.41
CA CYS A 90 7.71 -8.57 -4.06
C CYS A 90 7.79 -9.92 -3.33
N GLN A 91 8.45 -9.98 -2.19
CA GLN A 91 8.67 -11.24 -1.47
C GLN A 91 7.48 -11.60 -0.56
N ALA A 92 7.32 -12.88 -0.28
CA ALA A 92 6.47 -13.32 0.82
C ALA A 92 6.95 -12.73 2.15
N GLU A 93 6.04 -12.60 3.12
CA GLU A 93 6.44 -12.13 4.46
C GLU A 93 7.38 -13.14 5.12
N MET A 94 8.47 -12.66 5.67
CA MET A 94 9.39 -13.49 6.43
C MET A 94 8.71 -14.00 7.72
N PRO A 95 8.92 -15.28 8.14
CA PRO A 95 8.21 -15.83 9.29
C PRO A 95 8.39 -15.05 10.60
N ASN A 96 9.58 -14.51 10.85
CA ASN A 96 9.86 -13.68 12.01
C ASN A 96 9.11 -12.33 11.96
N VAL A 97 8.99 -11.71 10.78
CA VAL A 97 8.25 -10.46 10.58
C VAL A 97 6.75 -10.73 10.72
N ALA A 98 6.25 -11.82 10.16
CA ALA A 98 4.87 -12.25 10.32
C ALA A 98 4.52 -12.49 11.80
N ALA A 99 5.38 -13.16 12.56
CA ALA A 99 5.21 -13.39 13.98
C ALA A 99 5.23 -12.09 14.80
N ALA A 100 6.07 -11.11 14.45
CA ALA A 100 6.15 -9.82 15.11
C ALA A 100 4.86 -8.99 15.00
N ARG A 101 3.99 -9.28 14.04
CA ARG A 101 2.67 -8.61 13.91
C ARG A 101 1.65 -9.07 14.97
N GLU A 102 1.81 -10.26 15.56
CA GLU A 102 0.84 -10.79 16.55
C GLU A 102 0.73 -9.90 17.81
N PRO A 103 1.84 -9.52 18.48
CA PRO A 103 1.74 -8.61 19.62
C PRO A 103 1.11 -7.27 19.28
N GLN A 104 1.37 -6.74 18.07
CA GLN A 104 0.75 -5.50 17.60
C GLN A 104 -0.77 -5.66 17.45
N ILE A 105 -1.22 -6.75 16.81
CA ILE A 105 -2.64 -7.07 16.65
C ILE A 105 -3.33 -7.19 18.01
N VAL A 106 -2.71 -7.88 18.97
CA VAL A 106 -3.26 -8.03 20.33
C VAL A 106 -3.42 -6.67 21.01
N ARG A 107 -2.39 -5.81 20.95
CA ARG A 107 -2.46 -4.46 21.54
C ARG A 107 -3.51 -3.59 20.86
N VAL A 108 -3.60 -3.63 19.54
CA VAL A 108 -4.62 -2.87 18.80
C VAL A 108 -6.03 -3.33 19.18
N LYS A 109 -6.27 -4.65 19.30
CA LYS A 109 -7.56 -5.19 19.76
C LYS A 109 -7.89 -4.80 21.21
N SER A 110 -6.89 -4.51 22.03
CA SER A 110 -7.09 -3.99 23.40
C SER A 110 -7.20 -2.45 23.47
N GLY A 111 -7.47 -1.78 22.34
CA GLY A 111 -7.71 -0.33 22.28
C GLY A 111 -6.44 0.52 22.19
N ARG A 112 -5.27 -0.05 21.87
CA ARG A 112 -4.00 0.67 21.83
C ARG A 112 -3.50 0.98 20.40
N LEU A 113 -4.41 1.21 19.44
CA LEU A 113 -4.04 1.53 18.06
C LEU A 113 -3.11 2.74 18.00
N GLU A 114 -3.46 3.84 18.68
CA GLU A 114 -2.66 5.07 18.67
C GLU A 114 -1.23 4.82 19.14
N ALA A 115 -1.06 4.10 20.27
CA ALA A 115 0.25 3.77 20.79
C ALA A 115 1.08 2.90 19.84
N VAL A 116 0.46 1.87 19.24
CA VAL A 116 1.14 1.02 18.25
C VAL A 116 1.58 1.84 17.04
N MET A 117 0.72 2.69 16.52
CA MET A 117 1.06 3.53 15.36
C MET A 117 2.16 4.53 15.69
N ARG A 118 2.06 5.22 16.83
CA ARG A 118 3.00 6.27 17.23
C ARG A 118 4.40 5.73 17.58
N ASP A 119 4.44 4.64 18.33
CA ASP A 119 5.68 4.20 18.99
C ASP A 119 6.41 3.10 18.20
N GLU A 120 5.70 2.33 17.38
CA GLU A 120 6.27 1.17 16.68
C GLU A 120 6.27 1.31 15.16
N MET A 121 5.21 1.87 14.57
CA MET A 121 5.09 1.95 13.10
C MET A 121 5.68 3.25 12.56
N LYS A 122 5.18 4.38 13.06
CA LYS A 122 5.51 5.73 12.62
C LYS A 122 7.01 6.09 12.63
N PRO A 123 7.83 5.70 13.61
CA PRO A 123 9.26 6.03 13.61
C PRO A 123 10.02 5.56 12.37
N ASN A 124 9.55 4.48 11.73
CA ASN A 124 10.21 3.83 10.60
C ASN A 124 9.71 4.29 9.22
N TYR A 125 8.75 5.24 9.17
CA TYR A 125 8.09 5.59 7.91
C TYR A 125 8.81 6.65 7.10
N LEU A 126 9.57 7.55 7.74
CA LEU A 126 10.16 8.69 7.04
C LEU A 126 11.59 8.96 7.50
N ALA A 127 12.43 9.28 6.53
CA ALA A 127 13.75 9.87 6.77
C ALA A 127 13.63 11.21 7.51
N PRO A 128 14.70 11.67 8.17
CA PRO A 128 14.79 13.04 8.68
C PRO A 128 14.58 14.07 7.58
N GLY A 129 13.82 15.13 7.87
CA GLY A 129 13.56 16.19 6.89
C GLY A 129 12.62 17.25 7.43
N PRO A 130 12.51 18.41 6.78
CA PRO A 130 11.77 19.58 7.27
C PRO A 130 10.26 19.34 7.38
N ARG A 131 9.70 18.49 6.51
CA ARG A 131 8.26 18.16 6.50
C ARG A 131 7.92 16.89 7.28
N ARG A 132 8.88 16.28 7.96
CA ARG A 132 8.69 14.99 8.60
C ARG A 132 7.53 14.97 9.60
N LEU A 133 7.43 15.98 10.46
CA LEU A 133 6.37 16.06 11.47
C LEU A 133 4.99 16.24 10.84
N GLU A 134 4.86 17.09 9.84
CA GLU A 134 3.61 17.31 9.10
C GLU A 134 3.09 15.99 8.51
N VAL A 135 3.96 15.27 7.78
CA VAL A 135 3.58 14.01 7.15
C VAL A 135 3.26 12.93 8.19
N LEU A 136 4.03 12.84 9.28
CA LEU A 136 3.75 11.89 10.36
C LEU A 136 2.43 12.18 11.09
N ASN A 137 2.01 13.44 11.19
CA ASN A 137 0.70 13.80 11.74
C ASN A 137 -0.42 13.33 10.80
N THR A 138 -0.30 13.59 9.51
CA THR A 138 -1.25 13.07 8.49
C THR A 138 -1.35 11.55 8.53
N VAL A 139 -0.23 10.84 8.68
CA VAL A 139 -0.21 9.38 8.84
C VAL A 139 -0.99 8.93 10.09
N MET A 140 -0.82 9.64 11.22
CA MET A 140 -1.57 9.33 12.45
C MET A 140 -3.07 9.57 12.28
N GLU A 141 -3.46 10.69 11.69
CA GLU A 141 -4.87 11.00 11.42
C GLU A 141 -5.52 9.93 10.54
N MET A 142 -4.87 9.57 9.42
CA MET A 142 -5.37 8.48 8.56
C MET A 142 -5.56 7.18 9.34
N ALA A 143 -4.58 6.82 10.16
CA ALA A 143 -4.62 5.56 10.91
C ALA A 143 -5.73 5.53 11.96
N LEU A 144 -5.95 6.63 12.67
CA LEU A 144 -7.00 6.73 13.68
C LEU A 144 -8.39 6.71 13.04
N ASP A 145 -8.58 7.41 11.93
CA ASP A 145 -9.85 7.44 11.18
C ASP A 145 -10.20 6.06 10.58
N LEU A 146 -9.20 5.32 10.08
CA LEU A 146 -9.39 3.96 9.56
C LEU A 146 -9.70 2.94 10.66
N GLY A 147 -9.14 3.12 11.84
CA GLY A 147 -9.48 2.38 13.04
C GLY A 147 -8.84 1.00 13.18
N PRO A 148 -9.07 0.37 14.35
CA PRO A 148 -8.37 -0.86 14.77
C PRO A 148 -8.70 -2.08 13.90
N GLU A 149 -9.91 -2.17 13.38
CA GLU A 149 -10.31 -3.32 12.56
C GLU A 149 -9.59 -3.34 11.21
N VAL A 150 -9.34 -2.17 10.61
CA VAL A 150 -8.55 -2.06 9.38
C VAL A 150 -7.12 -2.49 9.64
N PHE A 151 -6.50 -2.03 10.75
CA PHE A 151 -5.17 -2.46 11.14
C PHE A 151 -5.05 -3.99 11.22
N VAL A 152 -6.00 -4.63 11.90
CA VAL A 152 -6.01 -6.09 12.06
C VAL A 152 -6.14 -6.80 10.73
N ARG A 153 -7.07 -6.39 9.87
CA ARG A 153 -7.26 -6.99 8.53
C ARG A 153 -6.01 -6.85 7.67
N GLN A 154 -5.45 -5.66 7.61
CA GLN A 154 -4.25 -5.39 6.80
C GLN A 154 -3.02 -6.13 7.34
N SER A 155 -2.85 -6.21 8.67
CA SER A 155 -1.79 -7.03 9.29
C SER A 155 -1.93 -8.50 8.90
N ARG A 156 -3.15 -9.06 8.94
CA ARG A 156 -3.41 -10.44 8.51
C ARG A 156 -3.14 -10.67 7.03
N ALA A 157 -3.51 -9.70 6.17
CA ALA A 157 -3.23 -9.76 4.74
C ALA A 157 -1.72 -9.79 4.47
N LEU A 158 -0.95 -8.95 5.16
CA LEU A 158 0.50 -8.88 5.01
C LEU A 158 1.21 -10.15 5.52
N GLN A 159 0.77 -10.71 6.66
CA GLN A 159 1.35 -11.96 7.19
C GLN A 159 1.30 -13.12 6.19
N ARG A 160 0.32 -13.14 5.30
CA ARG A 160 0.04 -14.23 4.36
C ARG A 160 0.32 -13.84 2.91
N ARG A 161 0.96 -12.70 2.68
CA ARG A 161 1.20 -12.20 1.32
C ARG A 161 2.01 -13.21 0.50
N PRO A 162 1.58 -13.50 -0.74
CA PRO A 162 2.31 -14.40 -1.62
C PRO A 162 3.58 -13.74 -2.17
N ASP A 163 4.55 -14.57 -2.57
CA ASP A 163 5.70 -14.12 -3.36
C ASP A 163 5.26 -13.75 -4.78
N GLN A 164 5.67 -12.58 -5.23
CA GLN A 164 5.31 -12.02 -6.54
C GLN A 164 6.50 -11.90 -7.52
N GLN A 165 7.67 -12.41 -7.16
CA GLN A 165 8.85 -12.39 -8.05
C GLN A 165 8.53 -13.02 -9.41
N GLY A 166 7.82 -14.16 -9.41
CA GLY A 166 7.39 -14.84 -10.62
C GLY A 166 6.45 -13.99 -11.48
N THR A 167 5.57 -13.19 -10.86
CA THR A 167 4.68 -12.26 -11.56
C THR A 167 5.49 -11.15 -12.25
N LEU A 168 6.41 -10.53 -11.52
CA LEU A 168 7.23 -9.44 -12.05
C LEU A 168 8.16 -9.91 -13.17
N ARG A 169 8.77 -11.10 -13.06
CA ARG A 169 9.62 -11.67 -14.13
C ARG A 169 8.87 -11.89 -15.45
N ARG A 170 7.58 -12.15 -15.40
CA ARG A 170 6.73 -12.34 -16.59
C ARG A 170 6.11 -11.05 -17.12
N ALA A 171 6.15 -9.98 -16.35
CA ALA A 171 5.56 -8.69 -16.72
C ALA A 171 6.29 -8.08 -17.93
N LYS A 172 5.54 -7.61 -18.92
CA LYS A 172 6.06 -6.99 -20.15
C LYS A 172 5.42 -5.61 -20.40
N LEU A 173 5.01 -4.92 -19.35
CA LEU A 173 4.43 -3.59 -19.44
C LEU A 173 5.43 -2.54 -18.93
N PRO A 174 5.27 -1.26 -19.32
CA PRO A 174 6.08 -0.19 -18.75
C PRO A 174 5.94 -0.15 -17.22
N ALA A 175 7.09 -0.09 -16.53
CA ALA A 175 7.13 -0.10 -15.06
C ALA A 175 8.03 1.03 -14.55
N LEU A 176 7.57 1.73 -13.52
CA LEU A 176 8.35 2.63 -12.68
C LEU A 176 8.57 1.96 -11.33
N ILE A 177 9.83 1.86 -10.92
CA ILE A 177 10.20 1.42 -9.57
C ILE A 177 10.80 2.63 -8.86
N LEU A 178 10.21 3.01 -7.74
CA LEU A 178 10.64 4.14 -6.93
C LEU A 178 10.86 3.67 -5.50
N CYS A 179 12.03 4.01 -4.94
CA CYS A 179 12.35 3.70 -3.55
C CYS A 179 13.10 4.88 -2.93
N GLY A 180 12.73 5.24 -1.70
CA GLY A 180 13.47 6.22 -0.93
C GLY A 180 14.84 5.66 -0.52
N GLU A 181 15.91 6.44 -0.67
CA GLU A 181 17.28 6.04 -0.28
C GLU A 181 17.36 5.60 1.20
N HIS A 182 16.50 6.14 2.05
CA HIS A 182 16.48 5.87 3.48
C HIS A 182 15.28 4.99 3.90
N ASP A 183 14.67 4.26 2.97
CA ASP A 183 13.57 3.34 3.32
C ASP A 183 14.11 2.18 4.15
N ALA A 184 13.74 2.16 5.44
CA ALA A 184 14.12 1.10 6.37
C ALA A 184 13.20 -0.13 6.31
N LEU A 185 12.01 -0.01 5.70
CA LEU A 185 11.02 -1.08 5.62
C LEU A 185 11.17 -1.89 4.32
N CYS A 186 11.51 -1.22 3.24
CA CYS A 186 11.71 -1.81 1.92
C CYS A 186 13.02 -1.27 1.32
N PRO A 187 14.18 -1.62 1.90
CA PRO A 187 15.47 -1.09 1.44
C PRO A 187 15.75 -1.48 -0.03
N VAL A 188 16.56 -0.65 -0.70
CA VAL A 188 16.99 -0.83 -2.09
C VAL A 188 17.80 -2.12 -2.26
#